data_b6fdb52ad3843b6fab20bbd9e75e5f94
#
_entry.id   b6fdb52ad3843b6fab20bbd9e75e5f94
#
_cell.length_a   1.000
_cell.length_b   1.000
_cell.length_c   1.000
_cell.angle_alpha   90.00
_cell.angle_beta   90.00
_cell.angle_gamma   90.00
#
_symmetry.space_group_name_H-M   'P 1'
#
loop_
_entity.id
_entity.type
_entity.pdbx_description
1 polymer ?
#
loop_
_entity_poly.entity_id
_entity_poly.type
_entity_poly.pdbx_seq_one_letter_code
_entity_poly.pdbx_strand_id
1 'polypeptide(L)'
;MRYLTLCLLMFFSFSGNAQFLGLTSEIHATSEFGTTYRIYAEFGSATDECVAVYSVGTLENNPVTLELGVTTSFYQWQEEGLFNGGSPNLASEIWDILPEYFPDITHDSWFTIGSETSQDETITAIGMSGAFTEFNNGNGFILGEGAVGGSWYITPGLNPLAYAGDDGMVLLGQFTAADDTGGNPGHVTCNWNIQWRDALGGSHNELGVTHSTSDIPGCTESDACNYNLSATTDDGSCLYTDALGECGGPCEADIDADGICDDVDDCVGLLDTCGVCNGPGQIYDCGCTDIPDGDCDCEGGQPETGYDCNGDCLSDFNDNGICDIIELIELNDA
;
A
#
# COMPACT_ATOMS: atom_id res chain seq x y z
N MET A 1 4.03 -41.25 16.15
CA MET A 1 5.06 -40.26 15.82
C MET A 1 4.38 -39.07 15.18
N ARG A 2 4.26 -37.94 15.91
CA ARG A 2 3.68 -36.71 15.40
C ARG A 2 4.84 -35.88 14.89
N TYR A 3 4.85 -35.58 13.59
CA TYR A 3 5.80 -34.66 13.00
C TYR A 3 5.33 -33.22 13.32
N LEU A 4 6.11 -32.52 14.14
CA LEU A 4 5.98 -31.11 14.43
C LEU A 4 6.65 -30.36 13.28
N THR A 5 5.86 -29.83 12.36
CA THR A 5 6.35 -28.95 11.30
C THR A 5 6.64 -27.58 11.91
N LEU A 6 7.93 -27.30 12.10
CA LEU A 6 8.43 -26.01 12.57
C LEU A 6 8.33 -25.03 11.39
N CYS A 7 7.30 -24.18 11.40
CA CYS A 7 7.18 -23.05 10.46
C CYS A 7 8.22 -22.00 10.86
N LEU A 8 9.34 -21.95 10.13
CA LEU A 8 10.39 -20.94 10.29
C LEU A 8 9.84 -19.63 9.64
N LEU A 9 9.27 -18.75 10.46
CA LEU A 9 8.97 -17.37 10.07
C LEU A 9 10.31 -16.68 9.81
N MET A 10 10.68 -16.54 8.54
CA MET A 10 11.76 -15.65 8.14
C MET A 10 11.26 -14.21 8.34
N PHE A 11 11.66 -13.60 9.44
CA PHE A 11 11.65 -12.15 9.58
C PHE A 11 12.67 -11.61 8.58
N PHE A 12 12.21 -11.08 7.47
CA PHE A 12 13.01 -10.17 6.65
C PHE A 12 13.17 -8.89 7.46
N SER A 13 14.25 -8.78 8.21
CA SER A 13 14.70 -7.50 8.71
C SER A 13 15.12 -6.70 7.48
N PHE A 14 14.30 -5.75 7.04
CA PHE A 14 14.77 -4.67 6.19
C PHE A 14 15.77 -3.88 7.02
N SER A 15 17.05 -4.17 6.88
CA SER A 15 18.10 -3.26 7.30
C SER A 15 18.16 -2.13 6.26
N GLY A 16 17.23 -1.18 6.35
CA GLY A 16 17.36 0.09 5.64
C GLY A 16 18.66 0.75 6.05
N ASN A 17 19.37 1.36 5.13
CA ASN A 17 20.49 2.22 5.48
C ASN A 17 19.93 3.45 6.18
N ALA A 18 20.60 3.91 7.26
CA ALA A 18 20.29 5.18 7.89
C ALA A 18 20.33 6.31 6.86
N GLN A 19 19.20 6.93 6.61
CA GLN A 19 19.05 7.95 5.58
C GLN A 19 17.79 8.78 5.83
N PHE A 20 17.91 10.10 5.75
CA PHE A 20 16.76 10.98 5.62
C PHE A 20 16.28 10.96 4.16
N LEU A 21 14.99 10.77 3.95
CA LEU A 21 14.39 10.65 2.62
C LEU A 21 13.66 11.92 2.17
N GLY A 22 13.21 12.75 3.14
CA GLY A 22 12.53 14.01 2.85
C GLY A 22 11.45 14.35 3.86
N LEU A 23 10.60 15.29 3.48
CA LEU A 23 9.35 15.60 4.18
C LEU A 23 8.18 15.06 3.35
N THR A 24 7.17 14.54 4.03
CA THR A 24 5.92 14.10 3.42
C THR A 24 4.74 14.64 4.22
N SER A 25 3.54 14.56 3.67
CA SER A 25 2.32 14.98 4.37
C SER A 25 1.14 14.09 4.01
N GLU A 26 0.17 14.04 4.92
CA GLU A 26 -1.13 13.42 4.70
C GLU A 26 -2.26 14.40 5.06
N ILE A 27 -3.43 14.22 4.46
CA ILE A 27 -4.65 14.85 4.93
C ILE A 27 -5.18 14.03 6.11
N HIS A 28 -5.11 14.62 7.30
CA HIS A 28 -5.60 13.99 8.53
C HIS A 28 -7.11 14.14 8.68
N ALA A 29 -7.65 15.33 8.35
CA ALA A 29 -9.08 15.62 8.43
C ALA A 29 -9.48 16.78 7.49
N THR A 30 -10.77 16.85 7.19
CA THR A 30 -11.39 18.00 6.53
C THR A 30 -12.61 18.41 7.34
N SER A 31 -12.76 19.67 7.66
CA SER A 31 -13.82 20.24 8.49
C SER A 31 -14.25 21.61 8.01
N GLU A 32 -15.17 22.25 8.74
CA GLU A 32 -15.54 23.65 8.52
C GLU A 32 -14.40 24.65 8.82
N PHE A 33 -13.36 24.21 9.53
CA PHE A 33 -12.16 25.01 9.81
C PHE A 33 -11.13 24.98 8.69
N GLY A 34 -11.29 24.05 7.71
CA GLY A 34 -10.39 23.83 6.58
C GLY A 34 -9.85 22.41 6.52
N THR A 35 -8.75 22.25 5.83
CA THR A 35 -8.05 20.97 5.66
C THR A 35 -6.89 20.87 6.65
N THR A 36 -6.91 19.81 7.46
CA THR A 36 -5.88 19.49 8.46
C THR A 36 -4.85 18.57 7.83
N TYR A 37 -3.62 19.03 7.77
CA TYR A 37 -2.47 18.28 7.28
C TYR A 37 -1.57 17.87 8.45
N ARG A 38 -0.99 16.67 8.35
CA ARG A 38 0.13 16.23 9.18
C ARG A 38 1.37 16.15 8.33
N ILE A 39 2.46 16.74 8.81
CA ILE A 39 3.77 16.77 8.12
C ILE A 39 4.73 15.87 8.87
N TYR A 40 5.41 14.99 8.15
CA TYR A 40 6.33 14.00 8.67
C TYR A 40 7.73 14.18 8.07
N ALA A 41 8.74 13.82 8.86
CA ALA A 41 10.07 13.49 8.36
C ALA A 41 10.13 12.02 8.03
N GLU A 42 10.60 11.66 6.84
CA GLU A 42 10.71 10.29 6.36
C GLU A 42 12.15 9.81 6.41
N PHE A 43 12.36 8.56 6.87
CA PHE A 43 13.67 7.95 7.08
C PHE A 43 13.73 6.53 6.51
N GLY A 44 14.92 6.12 6.08
CA GLY A 44 15.18 4.81 5.52
C GLY A 44 15.35 3.70 6.56
N SER A 45 15.42 4.03 7.86
CA SER A 45 15.60 3.05 8.93
C SER A 45 14.68 3.34 10.12
N ALA A 46 14.02 2.32 10.64
CA ALA A 46 13.14 2.38 11.81
C ALA A 46 13.82 2.94 13.08
N THR A 47 15.15 2.91 13.13
CA THR A 47 15.95 3.35 14.28
C THR A 47 16.51 4.75 14.13
N ASP A 48 16.24 5.43 13.01
CA ASP A 48 16.61 6.83 12.83
C ASP A 48 15.71 7.71 13.69
N GLU A 49 16.30 8.69 14.39
CA GLU A 49 15.63 9.54 15.38
C GLU A 49 15.62 10.99 14.89
N CYS A 50 14.45 11.60 14.73
CA CYS A 50 14.36 13.03 14.52
C CYS A 50 14.58 13.78 15.83
N VAL A 51 15.50 14.74 15.87
CA VAL A 51 15.93 15.41 17.09
C VAL A 51 15.45 16.85 17.15
N ALA A 52 15.55 17.59 16.05
CA ALA A 52 15.19 19.00 16.01
C ALA A 52 14.78 19.46 14.61
N VAL A 53 13.89 20.44 14.60
CA VAL A 53 13.66 21.32 13.47
C VAL A 53 14.15 22.71 13.87
N TYR A 54 15.00 23.36 13.07
CA TYR A 54 15.74 24.51 13.53
C TYR A 54 16.06 25.53 12.42
N SER A 55 16.37 26.75 12.85
CA SER A 55 17.06 27.75 12.04
C SER A 55 18.41 28.11 12.66
N VAL A 56 19.36 28.48 11.84
CA VAL A 56 20.63 29.03 12.28
C VAL A 56 20.60 30.52 11.99
N GLY A 57 20.72 31.34 13.02
CA GLY A 57 20.92 32.79 12.86
C GLY A 57 22.13 33.06 11.96
N THR A 58 22.26 34.26 11.41
CA THR A 58 23.30 34.66 10.44
C THR A 58 24.70 34.21 10.84
N LEU A 59 25.08 33.03 10.35
CA LEU A 59 26.49 32.71 10.17
C LEU A 59 26.92 33.34 8.84
N GLU A 60 27.87 34.30 8.92
CA GLU A 60 28.50 35.03 7.81
C GLU A 60 28.05 34.61 6.40
N ASN A 61 27.12 35.35 5.81
CA ASN A 61 26.69 35.31 4.39
C ASN A 61 25.70 34.24 3.90
N ASN A 62 25.13 33.37 4.75
CA ASN A 62 24.04 32.48 4.32
C ASN A 62 23.09 32.15 5.48
N PRO A 63 21.99 32.90 5.68
CA PRO A 63 21.02 32.58 6.70
C PRO A 63 20.37 31.23 6.33
N VAL A 64 20.46 30.26 7.22
CA VAL A 64 19.70 29.04 7.12
C VAL A 64 18.35 29.30 7.79
N THR A 65 17.37 29.68 6.99
CA THR A 65 16.03 30.03 7.46
C THR A 65 15.24 28.81 7.87
N LEU A 66 14.23 29.01 8.68
CA LEU A 66 13.15 28.09 8.97
C LEU A 66 11.84 28.81 8.64
N GLU A 67 11.09 28.26 7.71
CA GLU A 67 9.91 28.90 7.16
C GLU A 67 8.70 27.98 7.28
N LEU A 68 7.58 28.56 7.68
CA LEU A 68 6.26 27.93 7.60
C LEU A 68 5.33 28.93 6.94
N GLY A 69 4.73 28.53 5.82
CA GLY A 69 3.77 29.32 5.07
C GLY A 69 2.41 28.65 5.00
N VAL A 70 1.41 29.47 4.75
CA VAL A 70 0.03 29.00 4.47
C VAL A 70 -0.55 29.90 3.38
N THR A 71 -1.32 29.31 2.47
CA THR A 71 -1.94 30.09 1.36
C THR A 71 -3.10 30.94 1.82
N THR A 72 -3.67 30.65 2.98
CA THR A 72 -4.82 31.31 3.59
C THR A 72 -4.50 31.74 5.02
N SER A 73 -4.98 31.00 6.02
CA SER A 73 -4.63 31.17 7.43
C SER A 73 -4.65 29.83 8.15
N PHE A 74 -3.83 29.68 9.20
CA PHE A 74 -3.92 28.55 10.10
C PHE A 74 -5.11 28.68 11.01
N TYR A 75 -5.84 27.58 11.21
CA TYR A 75 -6.82 27.46 12.28
C TYR A 75 -6.08 27.27 13.61
N GLN A 76 -6.49 28.08 14.60
CA GLN A 76 -5.98 28.03 15.96
C GLN A 76 -7.18 27.93 16.89
N TRP A 77 -7.26 26.82 17.61
CA TRP A 77 -8.32 26.62 18.60
C TRP A 77 -8.13 27.57 19.79
N GLN A 78 -9.18 28.30 20.17
CA GLN A 78 -9.15 29.25 21.27
C GLN A 78 -10.44 29.10 22.09
N GLU A 79 -10.32 28.79 23.37
CA GLU A 79 -11.44 28.81 24.30
C GLU A 79 -11.25 29.93 25.33
N GLU A 80 -12.19 30.87 25.38
CA GLU A 80 -12.13 32.01 26.31
C GLU A 80 -12.05 31.53 27.78
N GLY A 81 -10.93 31.78 28.43
CA GLY A 81 -10.69 31.55 29.85
C GLY A 81 -9.96 30.25 30.21
N LEU A 82 -9.74 29.32 29.28
CA LEU A 82 -8.95 28.11 29.52
C LEU A 82 -7.48 28.28 29.09
N PHE A 83 -7.23 28.99 28.01
CA PHE A 83 -5.88 29.24 27.50
C PHE A 83 -5.74 30.72 27.14
N ASN A 84 -5.31 31.54 28.11
CA ASN A 84 -4.99 32.94 27.87
C ASN A 84 -3.62 33.05 27.22
N GLY A 85 -3.62 33.14 25.91
CA GLY A 85 -2.62 33.75 25.06
C GLY A 85 -1.17 33.62 25.48
N GLY A 86 -0.42 32.69 24.93
CA GLY A 86 1.02 32.65 25.06
C GLY A 86 1.64 31.28 25.20
N SER A 87 0.87 30.22 25.18
CA SER A 87 1.45 28.89 25.06
C SER A 87 1.95 28.70 23.64
N PRO A 88 3.19 28.26 23.44
CA PRO A 88 3.60 27.80 22.14
C PRO A 88 2.73 26.63 21.73
N ASN A 89 2.31 26.59 20.46
CA ASN A 89 1.47 25.53 19.95
C ASN A 89 2.29 24.24 19.78
N LEU A 90 2.62 23.62 20.90
CA LEU A 90 3.30 22.34 20.97
C LEU A 90 2.29 21.25 21.34
N ALA A 91 2.49 20.04 20.82
CA ALA A 91 1.64 18.90 21.15
C ALA A 91 1.53 18.64 22.66
N SER A 92 2.60 18.95 23.41
CA SER A 92 2.63 18.85 24.88
C SER A 92 1.58 19.70 25.60
N GLU A 93 0.95 20.66 24.92
CA GLU A 93 -0.12 21.49 25.47
C GLU A 93 -1.52 20.87 25.25
N ILE A 94 -1.61 19.83 24.41
CA ILE A 94 -2.87 19.14 24.09
C ILE A 94 -3.04 17.95 25.02
N TRP A 95 -4.10 17.96 25.82
CA TRP A 95 -4.39 16.87 26.76
C TRP A 95 -5.38 15.88 26.13
N ASP A 96 -5.18 14.58 26.32
CA ASP A 96 -6.02 13.52 25.78
C ASP A 96 -7.52 13.65 26.07
N ILE A 97 -7.87 14.30 27.18
CA ILE A 97 -9.27 14.49 27.59
C ILE A 97 -9.95 15.67 26.90
N LEU A 98 -9.20 16.64 26.34
CA LEU A 98 -9.79 17.84 25.76
C LEU A 98 -10.65 17.54 24.52
N PRO A 99 -10.31 16.63 23.61
CA PRO A 99 -11.14 16.29 22.46
C PRO A 99 -12.53 15.74 22.84
N GLU A 100 -12.69 15.15 24.02
CA GLU A 100 -13.99 14.67 24.51
C GLU A 100 -14.95 15.83 24.83
N TYR A 101 -14.41 16.93 25.34
CA TYR A 101 -15.18 18.11 25.75
C TYR A 101 -15.20 19.21 24.68
N PHE A 102 -14.14 19.31 23.92
CA PHE A 102 -13.91 20.32 22.87
C PHE A 102 -13.44 19.64 21.59
N PRO A 103 -14.33 19.02 20.82
CA PRO A 103 -13.95 18.25 19.63
C PRO A 103 -13.19 19.08 18.58
N ASP A 104 -13.42 20.40 18.52
CA ASP A 104 -12.77 21.29 17.56
C ASP A 104 -11.26 21.42 17.79
N ILE A 105 -10.76 21.07 18.98
CA ILE A 105 -9.31 21.05 19.28
C ILE A 105 -8.56 20.03 18.43
N THR A 106 -9.25 19.01 17.92
CA THR A 106 -8.64 18.01 17.03
C THR A 106 -8.16 18.60 15.71
N HIS A 107 -8.67 19.78 15.36
CA HIS A 107 -8.29 20.54 14.16
C HIS A 107 -7.27 21.65 14.47
N ASP A 108 -6.84 21.80 15.72
CA ASP A 108 -5.85 22.83 16.08
C ASP A 108 -4.52 22.61 15.35
N SER A 109 -3.79 23.70 15.14
CA SER A 109 -2.49 23.65 14.49
C SER A 109 -1.38 23.73 15.53
N TRP A 110 -0.42 22.79 15.48
CA TRP A 110 0.64 22.68 16.47
C TRP A 110 1.90 21.99 15.92
N PHE A 111 3.01 22.14 16.65
CA PHE A 111 4.33 21.56 16.34
C PHE A 111 4.65 20.41 17.26
N THR A 112 5.41 19.43 16.74
CA THR A 112 5.85 18.26 17.50
C THR A 112 7.16 17.67 16.95
N ILE A 113 7.65 16.65 17.62
CA ILE A 113 8.58 15.63 17.13
C ILE A 113 8.07 14.29 17.68
N GLY A 114 7.23 13.61 16.91
CA GLY A 114 6.64 12.32 17.21
C GLY A 114 5.43 12.34 18.16
N SER A 115 5.39 13.26 19.13
CA SER A 115 4.32 13.31 20.14
C SER A 115 3.05 13.95 19.60
N GLU A 116 1.88 13.46 20.06
CA GLU A 116 0.57 14.02 19.68
C GLU A 116 -0.11 14.73 20.86
N THR A 117 0.24 14.41 22.09
CA THR A 117 -0.39 14.95 23.30
C THR A 117 0.61 15.20 24.43
N SER A 118 0.14 15.84 25.51
CA SER A 118 0.90 16.06 26.74
C SER A 118 1.20 14.79 27.53
N GLN A 119 0.61 13.67 27.18
CA GLN A 119 0.91 12.36 27.80
C GLN A 119 2.19 11.75 27.24
N ASP A 120 2.61 12.24 26.07
CA ASP A 120 3.85 11.85 25.42
C ASP A 120 5.05 12.61 26.00
N GLU A 121 6.24 12.29 25.51
CA GLU A 121 7.47 12.97 25.94
C GLU A 121 7.47 14.46 25.53
N THR A 122 8.05 15.29 26.38
CA THR A 122 8.02 16.75 26.25
C THR A 122 8.87 17.23 25.05
N ILE A 123 8.24 18.07 24.24
CA ILE A 123 8.91 18.85 23.21
C ILE A 123 9.28 20.21 23.78
N THR A 124 10.44 20.71 23.43
CA THR A 124 10.93 22.03 23.90
C THR A 124 11.13 22.95 22.71
N ALA A 125 10.85 24.23 22.89
CA ALA A 125 11.15 25.26 21.90
C ALA A 125 12.06 26.35 22.48
N ILE A 126 12.95 26.86 21.65
CA ILE A 126 13.85 27.97 21.98
C ILE A 126 13.92 28.95 20.81
N GLY A 127 13.90 30.25 21.12
CA GLY A 127 13.99 31.28 20.06
C GLY A 127 12.75 31.45 19.18
N MET A 128 11.65 30.74 19.50
CA MET A 128 10.44 30.66 18.68
C MET A 128 9.35 31.69 19.05
N SER A 129 9.49 32.48 20.09
CA SER A 129 8.40 33.30 20.64
C SER A 129 7.76 34.26 19.60
N GLY A 130 8.55 34.86 18.74
CA GLY A 130 8.03 35.72 17.67
C GLY A 130 7.27 34.94 16.59
N ALA A 131 7.80 33.80 16.20
CA ALA A 131 7.18 32.90 15.23
C ALA A 131 5.85 32.35 15.74
N PHE A 132 5.80 31.93 17.00
CA PHE A 132 4.57 31.44 17.61
C PHE A 132 3.52 32.55 17.78
N THR A 133 3.92 33.80 17.95
CA THR A 133 2.97 34.91 17.96
C THR A 133 2.30 35.07 16.59
N GLU A 134 3.05 35.02 15.51
CA GLU A 134 2.49 35.09 14.16
C GLU A 134 1.61 33.86 13.88
N PHE A 135 2.09 32.67 14.24
CA PHE A 135 1.36 31.42 14.06
C PHE A 135 0.03 31.40 14.81
N ASN A 136 0.01 31.86 16.07
CA ASN A 136 -1.22 31.97 16.88
C ASN A 136 -2.23 32.99 16.28
N ASN A 137 -1.75 33.93 15.49
CA ASN A 137 -2.59 34.84 14.71
C ASN A 137 -3.07 34.26 13.37
N GLY A 138 -2.77 33.00 13.11
CA GLY A 138 -3.11 32.31 11.87
C GLY A 138 -2.16 32.57 10.71
N ASN A 139 -1.01 33.22 10.94
CA ASN A 139 -0.03 33.57 9.93
C ASN A 139 1.09 32.53 9.81
N GLY A 140 1.73 32.45 8.63
CA GLY A 140 3.03 31.83 8.49
C GLY A 140 4.15 32.69 9.13
N PHE A 141 5.36 32.15 9.17
CA PHE A 141 6.52 32.88 9.68
C PHE A 141 7.83 32.48 8.96
N ILE A 142 8.82 33.35 9.08
CA ILE A 142 10.20 33.11 8.66
C ILE A 142 11.12 33.42 9.84
N LEU A 143 11.95 32.45 10.22
CA LEU A 143 12.99 32.59 11.25
C LEU A 143 14.36 32.44 10.62
N GLY A 144 15.34 33.21 11.09
CA GLY A 144 16.73 33.16 10.61
C GLY A 144 17.26 34.45 10.06
N GLU A 145 16.41 35.49 9.91
CA GLU A 145 16.87 36.85 9.63
C GLU A 145 17.23 37.55 10.95
N GLY A 146 18.44 37.31 11.46
CA GLY A 146 18.89 37.96 12.69
C GLY A 146 19.91 37.13 13.45
N ALA A 147 20.35 37.65 14.62
CA ALA A 147 21.44 37.07 15.40
C ALA A 147 21.06 35.81 16.17
N VAL A 148 19.78 35.45 16.24
CA VAL A 148 19.29 34.33 17.05
C VAL A 148 18.39 33.42 16.19
N GLY A 149 18.77 32.17 16.04
CA GLY A 149 17.96 31.12 15.46
C GLY A 149 16.86 30.66 16.40
N GLY A 150 15.92 29.87 15.87
CA GLY A 150 14.87 29.19 16.62
C GLY A 150 14.82 27.71 16.34
N SER A 151 14.28 26.95 17.28
CA SER A 151 14.15 25.50 17.14
C SER A 151 13.02 24.99 18.02
N TRP A 152 12.34 23.93 17.57
CA TRP A 152 11.69 22.98 18.46
C TRP A 152 12.46 21.66 18.40
N TYR A 153 12.59 21.00 19.53
CA TYR A 153 13.49 19.86 19.69
C TYR A 153 13.10 18.97 20.85
N ILE A 154 13.64 17.77 20.84
CA ILE A 154 13.57 16.80 21.94
C ILE A 154 14.97 16.54 22.51
N THR A 155 15.01 15.93 23.70
CA THR A 155 16.25 15.35 24.20
C THR A 155 16.46 13.99 23.54
N PRO A 156 17.58 13.78 22.79
CA PRO A 156 17.81 12.54 22.08
C PRO A 156 17.72 11.30 22.99
N GLY A 157 17.08 10.25 22.49
CA GLY A 157 16.94 8.96 23.18
C GLY A 157 15.88 8.91 24.28
N LEU A 158 15.14 10.00 24.51
CA LEU A 158 14.08 10.02 25.54
C LEU A 158 12.67 9.85 24.97
N ASN A 159 12.41 10.34 23.78
CA ASN A 159 11.10 10.20 23.16
C ASN A 159 11.05 9.00 22.18
N PRO A 160 10.36 7.90 22.54
CA PRO A 160 10.27 6.74 21.64
C PRO A 160 9.48 7.04 20.35
N LEU A 161 8.62 8.06 20.33
CA LEU A 161 7.84 8.46 19.16
C LEU A 161 8.63 9.33 18.17
N ALA A 162 9.86 9.74 18.54
CA ALA A 162 10.77 10.45 17.65
C ALA A 162 11.62 9.53 16.77
N TYR A 163 11.51 8.23 16.96
CA TYR A 163 12.09 7.23 16.06
C TYR A 163 11.13 6.93 14.90
N ALA A 164 11.69 6.71 13.74
CA ALA A 164 10.92 6.49 12.51
C ALA A 164 9.99 5.27 12.55
N GLY A 165 10.33 4.25 13.36
CA GLY A 165 9.49 3.07 13.49
C GLY A 165 9.39 2.24 12.22
N ASP A 166 8.39 1.37 12.15
CA ASP A 166 8.21 0.46 11.02
C ASP A 166 7.65 1.17 9.77
N ASP A 167 6.99 2.30 9.93
CA ASP A 167 6.45 3.14 8.85
C ASP A 167 7.48 4.13 8.28
N GLY A 168 8.63 4.27 8.94
CA GLY A 168 9.70 5.14 8.49
C GLY A 168 9.45 6.63 8.74
N MET A 169 8.43 7.03 9.51
CA MET A 169 7.96 8.40 9.61
C MET A 169 7.97 8.95 11.03
N VAL A 170 8.34 10.24 11.18
CA VAL A 170 8.25 10.97 12.45
C VAL A 170 7.38 12.21 12.24
N LEU A 171 6.28 12.33 12.97
CA LEU A 171 5.39 13.49 12.92
C LEU A 171 6.10 14.74 13.40
N LEU A 172 6.04 15.84 12.62
CA LEU A 172 6.67 17.12 12.94
C LEU A 172 5.66 18.23 13.26
N GLY A 173 4.42 18.04 12.89
CA GLY A 173 3.34 18.97 13.22
C GLY A 173 2.04 18.64 12.53
N GLN A 174 0.98 19.23 13.07
CA GLN A 174 -0.36 19.25 12.51
C GLN A 174 -0.74 20.69 12.19
N PHE A 175 -1.27 20.93 11.00
CA PHE A 175 -1.56 22.27 10.49
C PHE A 175 -2.90 22.28 9.75
N THR A 176 -3.88 22.97 10.28
CA THR A 176 -5.15 23.16 9.60
C THR A 176 -5.12 24.48 8.83
N ALA A 177 -5.13 24.40 7.52
CA ALA A 177 -5.22 25.55 6.64
C ALA A 177 -6.69 25.80 6.28
N ALA A 178 -7.18 26.98 6.59
CA ALA A 178 -8.55 27.39 6.27
C ALA A 178 -8.77 27.38 4.76
N ASP A 179 -9.99 27.12 4.33
CA ASP A 179 -10.35 27.24 2.93
C ASP A 179 -10.31 28.72 2.46
N ASP A 180 -10.07 28.94 1.19
CA ASP A 180 -10.16 30.27 0.60
C ASP A 180 -11.61 30.72 0.50
N THR A 181 -11.82 32.01 0.10
CA THR A 181 -13.15 32.57 -0.06
C THR A 181 -13.98 31.93 -1.18
N GLY A 182 -13.36 31.09 -2.00
CA GLY A 182 -14.00 30.31 -3.05
C GLY A 182 -14.34 28.87 -2.60
N GLY A 183 -13.94 28.49 -1.37
CA GLY A 183 -14.10 27.13 -0.84
C GLY A 183 -13.06 26.15 -1.35
N ASN A 184 -11.92 26.63 -1.88
CA ASN A 184 -10.82 25.76 -2.21
C ASN A 184 -9.94 25.52 -0.97
N PRO A 185 -9.40 24.32 -0.79
CA PRO A 185 -8.53 23.99 0.34
C PRO A 185 -7.33 24.94 0.44
N GLY A 186 -7.05 25.40 1.66
CA GLY A 186 -5.79 26.07 1.95
C GLY A 186 -4.64 25.05 1.96
N HIS A 187 -3.42 25.51 1.68
CA HIS A 187 -2.22 24.68 1.62
C HIS A 187 -1.13 25.21 2.54
N VAL A 188 -0.33 24.30 3.05
CA VAL A 188 0.82 24.57 3.90
C VAL A 188 2.10 24.38 3.11
N THR A 189 3.04 25.29 3.29
CA THR A 189 4.40 25.18 2.73
C THR A 189 5.42 25.28 3.86
N CYS A 190 6.51 24.58 3.75
CA CYS A 190 7.62 24.70 4.70
C CYS A 190 8.98 24.64 4.01
N ASN A 191 9.96 25.27 4.66
CA ASN A 191 11.38 25.15 4.37
C ASN A 191 12.08 24.97 5.70
N TRP A 192 12.41 23.75 6.04
CA TRP A 192 12.89 23.36 7.36
C TRP A 192 14.30 22.79 7.31
N ASN A 193 15.02 22.94 8.43
CA ASN A 193 16.29 22.25 8.63
C ASN A 193 16.05 21.18 9.68
N ILE A 194 16.43 19.95 9.37
CA ILE A 194 16.15 18.78 10.19
C ILE A 194 17.47 18.28 10.77
N GLN A 195 17.53 18.14 12.09
CA GLN A 195 18.59 17.39 12.75
C GLN A 195 18.08 16.03 13.16
N TRP A 196 18.84 15.00 12.81
CA TRP A 196 18.47 13.62 13.11
C TRP A 196 19.69 12.78 13.51
N ARG A 197 19.45 11.59 14.05
CA ARG A 197 20.49 10.66 14.49
C ARG A 197 20.24 9.28 13.92
N ASP A 198 21.31 8.63 13.51
CA ASP A 198 21.31 7.23 13.10
C ASP A 198 21.34 6.27 14.31
N ALA A 199 21.14 4.97 14.05
CA ALA A 199 21.21 3.91 15.05
C ALA A 199 22.53 3.83 15.82
N LEU A 200 23.60 4.38 15.28
CA LEU A 200 24.95 4.41 15.92
C LEU A 200 25.14 5.67 16.76
N GLY A 201 24.16 6.57 16.76
CA GLY A 201 24.19 7.86 17.46
C GLY A 201 24.94 8.94 16.70
N GLY A 202 25.24 8.73 15.42
CA GLY A 202 25.77 9.76 14.52
C GLY A 202 24.74 10.86 14.31
N SER A 203 25.15 12.13 14.42
CA SER A 203 24.25 13.28 14.20
C SER A 203 24.40 13.80 12.78
N HIS A 204 23.28 14.03 12.13
CA HIS A 204 23.14 14.48 10.75
C HIS A 204 22.29 15.74 10.70
N ASN A 205 22.47 16.56 9.66
CA ASN A 205 21.72 17.79 9.45
C ASN A 205 21.35 17.91 7.98
N GLU A 206 20.06 18.07 7.72
CA GLU A 206 19.51 18.34 6.41
C GLU A 206 19.04 19.81 6.36
N LEU A 207 19.54 20.55 5.39
CA LEU A 207 19.31 22.00 5.33
C LEU A 207 18.40 22.35 4.15
N GLY A 208 17.45 23.26 4.39
CA GLY A 208 16.61 23.80 3.34
C GLY A 208 15.68 22.75 2.71
N VAL A 209 15.17 21.84 3.53
CA VAL A 209 14.22 20.83 3.07
C VAL A 209 12.86 21.48 2.87
N THR A 210 12.42 21.54 1.63
CA THR A 210 11.14 22.16 1.25
C THR A 210 10.06 21.11 1.10
N HIS A 211 8.83 21.48 1.47
CA HIS A 211 7.63 20.67 1.24
C HIS A 211 6.41 21.57 1.04
N SER A 212 5.44 21.11 0.25
CA SER A 212 4.17 21.79 0.03
C SER A 212 3.04 20.77 0.05
N THR A 213 1.98 21.03 0.82
CA THR A 213 0.79 20.19 0.83
C THR A 213 -0.08 20.36 -0.42
N SER A 214 0.26 21.33 -1.31
CA SER A 214 -0.33 21.41 -2.64
C SER A 214 0.17 20.32 -3.57
N ASP A 215 1.35 19.75 -3.27
CA ASP A 215 1.98 18.69 -4.06
C ASP A 215 1.83 17.36 -3.32
N ILE A 216 0.60 16.89 -3.18
CA ILE A 216 0.31 15.60 -2.55
C ILE A 216 0.55 14.51 -3.59
N PRO A 217 1.61 13.72 -3.46
CA PRO A 217 1.86 12.61 -4.36
C PRO A 217 0.86 11.49 -4.13
N GLY A 218 0.57 10.75 -5.19
CA GLY A 218 -0.33 9.61 -5.16
C GLY A 218 -0.95 9.35 -6.52
N CYS A 219 -1.69 8.27 -6.64
CA CYS A 219 -2.38 7.95 -7.88
C CYS A 219 -3.50 8.96 -8.16
N THR A 220 -3.38 9.71 -9.27
CA THR A 220 -4.37 10.71 -9.72
C THR A 220 -5.35 10.19 -10.76
N GLU A 221 -5.25 8.93 -11.18
CA GLU A 221 -6.11 8.34 -12.18
C GLU A 221 -7.35 7.71 -11.53
N SER A 222 -8.53 8.25 -11.86
CA SER A 222 -9.81 7.84 -11.26
C SER A 222 -10.19 6.38 -11.52
N ASP A 223 -9.63 5.77 -12.55
CA ASP A 223 -9.88 4.39 -12.94
C ASP A 223 -8.96 3.39 -12.21
N ALA A 224 -7.95 3.90 -11.50
CA ALA A 224 -7.06 3.09 -10.67
C ALA A 224 -7.76 2.64 -9.40
N CYS A 225 -7.55 1.40 -9.00
CA CYS A 225 -8.15 0.83 -7.78
C CYS A 225 -7.60 1.43 -6.48
N ASN A 226 -6.40 2.04 -6.53
CA ASN A 226 -5.78 2.79 -5.43
C ASN A 226 -5.83 4.31 -5.67
N TYR A 227 -6.81 4.80 -6.46
CA TYR A 227 -7.01 6.23 -6.68
C TYR A 227 -7.06 7.00 -5.36
N ASN A 228 -6.25 8.05 -5.27
CA ASN A 228 -6.23 8.96 -4.12
C ASN A 228 -6.86 10.30 -4.51
N LEU A 229 -8.09 10.53 -4.05
CA LEU A 229 -8.81 11.79 -4.32
C LEU A 229 -8.04 13.04 -3.86
N SER A 230 -7.16 12.92 -2.87
CA SER A 230 -6.35 14.00 -2.33
C SER A 230 -5.05 14.25 -3.09
N ALA A 231 -4.63 13.31 -3.94
CA ALA A 231 -3.41 13.47 -4.71
C ALA A 231 -3.57 14.59 -5.74
N THR A 232 -2.57 15.47 -5.81
CA THR A 232 -2.47 16.56 -6.78
C THR A 232 -1.38 16.32 -7.82
N THR A 233 -0.48 15.39 -7.52
CA THR A 233 0.63 15.00 -8.40
C THR A 233 0.70 13.48 -8.48
N ASP A 234 0.69 12.95 -9.70
CA ASP A 234 0.87 11.52 -9.92
C ASP A 234 2.32 11.12 -9.57
N ASP A 235 2.46 10.15 -8.67
CA ASP A 235 3.75 9.61 -8.23
C ASP A 235 4.10 8.29 -8.93
N GLY A 236 3.27 7.86 -9.89
CA GLY A 236 3.44 6.59 -10.60
C GLY A 236 2.99 5.36 -9.81
N SER A 237 2.30 5.55 -8.67
CA SER A 237 1.82 4.45 -7.81
C SER A 237 0.48 3.85 -8.26
N CYS A 238 -0.10 4.32 -9.38
CA CYS A 238 -1.40 3.84 -9.85
C CYS A 238 -1.37 2.33 -10.11
N LEU A 239 -2.33 1.64 -9.50
CA LEU A 239 -2.58 0.21 -9.67
C LEU A 239 -3.95 0.02 -10.30
N TYR A 240 -4.06 -1.00 -11.16
CA TYR A 240 -5.31 -1.33 -11.81
C TYR A 240 -5.78 -2.70 -11.35
N THR A 241 -7.08 -2.90 -11.42
CA THR A 241 -7.70 -4.17 -11.11
C THR A 241 -7.32 -5.18 -12.19
N ASP A 242 -6.81 -6.33 -11.79
CA ASP A 242 -6.49 -7.44 -12.70
C ASP A 242 -7.75 -8.19 -13.15
N ALA A 243 -7.60 -9.23 -13.96
CA ALA A 243 -8.72 -10.01 -14.50
C ALA A 243 -9.54 -10.74 -13.41
N LEU A 244 -8.94 -11.03 -12.25
CA LEU A 244 -9.62 -11.64 -11.10
C LEU A 244 -10.23 -10.62 -10.13
N GLY A 245 -10.07 -9.32 -10.39
CA GLY A 245 -10.61 -8.25 -9.56
C GLY A 245 -9.70 -7.81 -8.42
N GLU A 246 -8.42 -8.24 -8.39
CA GLU A 246 -7.44 -7.82 -7.39
C GLU A 246 -6.71 -6.55 -7.83
N CYS A 247 -6.58 -5.58 -6.89
CA CYS A 247 -5.88 -4.32 -7.16
C CYS A 247 -4.37 -4.56 -7.29
N GLY A 248 -3.82 -4.28 -8.49
CA GLY A 248 -2.40 -4.50 -8.78
C GLY A 248 -2.02 -5.99 -8.86
N GLY A 249 -3.01 -6.87 -9.00
CA GLY A 249 -2.78 -8.29 -9.15
C GLY A 249 -2.05 -8.64 -10.46
N PRO A 250 -1.46 -9.83 -10.56
CA PRO A 250 -0.67 -10.25 -11.70
C PRO A 250 -1.47 -10.88 -12.84
N CYS A 251 -2.78 -11.08 -12.68
CA CYS A 251 -3.60 -11.79 -13.65
C CYS A 251 -3.96 -10.92 -14.85
N GLU A 252 -3.34 -11.18 -16.01
CA GLU A 252 -3.62 -10.42 -17.24
C GLU A 252 -4.97 -10.80 -17.89
N ALA A 253 -5.38 -12.07 -17.79
CA ALA A 253 -6.60 -12.56 -18.40
C ALA A 253 -7.21 -13.76 -17.61
N ASP A 254 -8.52 -13.83 -17.58
CA ASP A 254 -9.37 -14.94 -17.16
C ASP A 254 -10.52 -15.01 -18.18
N ILE A 255 -10.24 -15.69 -19.32
CA ILE A 255 -11.12 -15.65 -20.52
C ILE A 255 -12.41 -16.40 -20.28
N ASP A 256 -12.38 -17.49 -19.50
CA ASP A 256 -13.57 -18.31 -19.23
C ASP A 256 -14.29 -17.94 -17.94
N ALA A 257 -13.69 -16.99 -17.17
CA ALA A 257 -14.23 -16.42 -15.94
C ALA A 257 -14.49 -17.48 -14.85
N ASP A 258 -13.60 -18.47 -14.73
CA ASP A 258 -13.69 -19.51 -13.71
C ASP A 258 -12.98 -19.13 -12.40
N GLY A 259 -12.24 -18.00 -12.38
CA GLY A 259 -11.52 -17.47 -11.25
C GLY A 259 -10.08 -17.97 -11.15
N ILE A 260 -9.57 -18.59 -12.17
CA ILE A 260 -8.17 -19.01 -12.32
C ILE A 260 -7.56 -18.21 -13.47
N CYS A 261 -6.40 -17.62 -13.25
CA CYS A 261 -5.76 -16.84 -14.31
C CYS A 261 -5.28 -17.73 -15.45
N ASP A 262 -5.48 -17.30 -16.71
CA ASP A 262 -5.15 -18.06 -17.92
C ASP A 262 -3.71 -18.59 -17.96
N ASP A 263 -2.76 -17.91 -17.32
CA ASP A 263 -1.35 -18.29 -17.31
C ASP A 263 -1.03 -19.47 -16.37
N VAL A 264 -1.94 -19.78 -15.46
CA VAL A 264 -1.84 -20.90 -14.50
C VAL A 264 -3.00 -21.87 -14.61
N ASP A 265 -4.00 -21.59 -15.47
CA ASP A 265 -5.14 -22.46 -15.70
C ASP A 265 -4.76 -23.63 -16.63
N ASP A 266 -5.09 -24.83 -16.18
CA ASP A 266 -4.91 -26.06 -16.96
C ASP A 266 -5.91 -26.14 -18.15
N CYS A 267 -6.99 -25.33 -18.14
CA CYS A 267 -8.00 -25.31 -19.20
C CYS A 267 -8.63 -23.93 -19.38
N VAL A 268 -8.01 -23.08 -20.19
CA VAL A 268 -8.62 -21.81 -20.64
C VAL A 268 -9.81 -22.09 -21.55
N GLY A 269 -10.99 -22.24 -20.97
CA GLY A 269 -12.24 -22.56 -21.65
C GLY A 269 -13.10 -23.56 -20.90
N LEU A 270 -13.87 -24.38 -21.63
CA LEU A 270 -14.75 -25.35 -21.04
C LEU A 270 -14.24 -26.77 -21.22
N LEU A 271 -14.25 -27.54 -20.13
CA LEU A 271 -14.10 -28.97 -20.21
C LEU A 271 -15.33 -29.57 -20.90
N ASP A 272 -15.11 -30.37 -21.93
CA ASP A 272 -16.19 -31.15 -22.56
C ASP A 272 -16.68 -32.29 -21.65
N THR A 273 -17.70 -33.03 -22.10
CA THR A 273 -18.25 -34.15 -21.35
C THR A 273 -17.26 -35.32 -21.17
N CYS A 274 -16.12 -35.26 -21.86
CA CYS A 274 -15.04 -36.25 -21.79
C CYS A 274 -13.87 -35.75 -20.94
N GLY A 275 -13.97 -34.54 -20.34
CA GLY A 275 -12.91 -33.94 -19.54
C GLY A 275 -11.75 -33.38 -20.37
N VAL A 276 -11.99 -33.15 -21.66
CA VAL A 276 -10.99 -32.56 -22.56
C VAL A 276 -11.26 -31.07 -22.69
N CYS A 277 -10.23 -30.24 -22.47
CA CYS A 277 -10.34 -28.80 -22.60
C CYS A 277 -10.69 -28.39 -24.03
N ASN A 278 -11.78 -27.64 -24.18
CA ASN A 278 -12.33 -27.22 -25.49
C ASN A 278 -12.52 -28.39 -26.47
N GLY A 279 -12.74 -29.59 -25.94
CA GLY A 279 -12.90 -30.82 -26.69
C GLY A 279 -14.24 -30.87 -27.44
N PRO A 280 -14.35 -31.76 -28.41
CA PRO A 280 -15.58 -31.91 -29.24
C PRO A 280 -16.69 -32.66 -28.53
N GLY A 281 -16.47 -33.13 -27.31
CA GLY A 281 -17.43 -33.98 -26.57
C GLY A 281 -17.41 -35.44 -27.01
N GLN A 282 -18.52 -36.12 -26.80
CA GLN A 282 -18.71 -37.55 -27.16
C GLN A 282 -18.92 -37.70 -28.67
N ILE A 283 -17.87 -37.82 -29.43
CA ILE A 283 -17.90 -37.96 -30.89
C ILE A 283 -17.52 -39.36 -31.38
N TYR A 284 -17.03 -40.21 -30.49
CA TYR A 284 -16.65 -41.60 -30.80
C TYR A 284 -17.80 -42.58 -30.54
N ASP A 285 -17.70 -43.76 -31.11
CA ASP A 285 -18.74 -44.78 -30.95
C ASP A 285 -19.00 -45.19 -29.51
N CYS A 286 -17.96 -45.14 -28.64
CA CYS A 286 -18.06 -45.35 -27.22
C CYS A 286 -18.13 -44.06 -26.39
N GLY A 287 -18.57 -42.97 -27.00
CA GLY A 287 -18.66 -41.66 -26.36
C GLY A 287 -17.33 -40.92 -26.36
N CYS A 288 -16.51 -41.02 -25.31
CA CYS A 288 -15.25 -40.33 -25.21
C CYS A 288 -14.05 -41.10 -25.81
N THR A 289 -14.23 -42.37 -26.16
CA THR A 289 -13.21 -43.22 -26.78
C THR A 289 -13.81 -43.96 -27.93
N ASP A 290 -12.96 -44.42 -28.85
CA ASP A 290 -13.36 -45.33 -29.91
C ASP A 290 -13.51 -46.75 -29.36
N ILE A 291 -14.12 -47.65 -30.15
CA ILE A 291 -14.20 -49.06 -29.83
C ILE A 291 -12.73 -49.57 -29.71
N PRO A 292 -12.35 -50.28 -28.63
CA PRO A 292 -10.99 -50.80 -28.50
C PRO A 292 -10.64 -51.74 -29.65
N ASP A 293 -9.39 -51.74 -30.06
CA ASP A 293 -8.89 -52.59 -31.15
C ASP A 293 -9.19 -54.06 -30.86
N GLY A 294 -9.95 -54.71 -31.74
CA GLY A 294 -10.32 -56.12 -31.63
C GLY A 294 -11.64 -56.40 -30.92
N ASP A 295 -12.32 -55.38 -30.41
CA ASP A 295 -13.65 -55.46 -29.84
C ASP A 295 -14.72 -55.08 -30.88
N CYS A 296 -15.94 -55.56 -30.71
CA CYS A 296 -17.06 -55.25 -31.59
C CYS A 296 -18.03 -54.20 -31.00
N ASP A 297 -17.87 -53.87 -29.75
CA ASP A 297 -18.69 -52.91 -29.03
C ASP A 297 -17.88 -52.23 -27.89
N CYS A 298 -18.50 -51.26 -27.26
CA CYS A 298 -17.91 -50.50 -26.16
C CYS A 298 -17.79 -51.27 -24.86
N GLU A 299 -18.39 -52.45 -24.75
CA GLU A 299 -18.46 -53.31 -23.58
C GLU A 299 -17.42 -54.44 -23.63
N GLY A 300 -16.60 -54.48 -24.66
CA GLY A 300 -15.56 -55.50 -24.87
C GLY A 300 -16.06 -56.78 -25.51
N GLY A 301 -17.16 -56.66 -26.25
CA GLY A 301 -17.69 -57.78 -27.03
C GLY A 301 -16.69 -58.26 -28.08
N GLN A 302 -16.34 -59.54 -28.07
CA GLN A 302 -15.43 -60.09 -29.06
C GLN A 302 -16.20 -60.71 -30.20
N PRO A 303 -15.69 -60.66 -31.48
CA PRO A 303 -16.33 -61.39 -32.56
C PRO A 303 -16.32 -62.88 -32.34
N GLU A 304 -17.32 -63.58 -32.82
CA GLU A 304 -17.32 -65.05 -32.79
C GLU A 304 -16.09 -65.60 -33.56
N THR A 305 -15.57 -66.72 -33.06
CA THR A 305 -14.40 -67.34 -33.69
C THR A 305 -14.62 -67.56 -35.20
N GLY A 306 -13.79 -66.92 -36.01
CA GLY A 306 -13.88 -67.01 -37.44
C GLY A 306 -14.70 -65.94 -38.15
N TYR A 307 -15.35 -65.03 -37.37
CA TYR A 307 -16.16 -63.91 -37.91
C TYR A 307 -15.55 -62.60 -37.55
N ASP A 308 -15.89 -61.55 -38.29
CA ASP A 308 -15.69 -60.19 -37.92
C ASP A 308 -16.86 -59.64 -37.11
N CYS A 309 -16.77 -58.37 -36.69
CA CYS A 309 -17.83 -57.74 -35.88
C CYS A 309 -19.16 -57.54 -36.62
N ASN A 310 -19.20 -57.67 -37.94
CA ASN A 310 -20.42 -57.61 -38.74
C ASN A 310 -21.07 -58.99 -38.91
N GLY A 311 -20.41 -60.03 -38.40
CA GLY A 311 -20.81 -61.41 -38.58
C GLY A 311 -20.41 -61.99 -39.94
N ASP A 312 -19.51 -61.34 -40.68
CA ASP A 312 -18.96 -61.82 -41.94
C ASP A 312 -17.79 -62.76 -41.67
N CYS A 313 -17.67 -63.84 -42.45
CA CYS A 313 -16.57 -64.77 -42.38
C CYS A 313 -15.21 -64.09 -42.70
N LEU A 314 -14.21 -64.28 -41.78
CA LEU A 314 -12.86 -63.82 -42.04
C LEU A 314 -12.20 -64.57 -43.20
N SER A 315 -12.56 -65.81 -43.43
CA SER A 315 -12.16 -66.64 -44.55
C SER A 315 -13.18 -67.75 -44.80
N ASP A 316 -13.72 -67.82 -46.04
CA ASP A 316 -14.56 -68.89 -46.57
C ASP A 316 -14.13 -69.15 -48.03
N PHE A 317 -13.11 -69.99 -48.17
CA PHE A 317 -12.46 -70.27 -49.46
C PHE A 317 -13.31 -71.07 -50.42
N ASN A 318 -14.29 -71.81 -49.91
CA ASN A 318 -15.14 -72.65 -50.69
C ASN A 318 -16.58 -72.14 -50.95
N ASP A 319 -16.83 -70.86 -50.42
CA ASP A 319 -18.11 -70.12 -50.56
C ASP A 319 -19.35 -70.95 -50.10
N ASN A 320 -19.22 -71.79 -49.05
CA ASN A 320 -20.31 -72.57 -48.55
C ASN A 320 -21.10 -71.93 -47.40
N GLY A 321 -20.66 -70.77 -46.94
CA GLY A 321 -21.23 -69.99 -45.87
C GLY A 321 -20.82 -70.42 -44.45
N ILE A 322 -19.82 -71.32 -44.32
CA ILE A 322 -19.19 -71.74 -43.06
C ILE A 322 -17.74 -71.29 -43.11
N CYS A 323 -17.30 -70.55 -42.12
CA CYS A 323 -15.93 -70.04 -42.11
C CYS A 323 -14.89 -71.19 -42.03
N ASP A 324 -13.82 -71.10 -42.79
CA ASP A 324 -12.76 -72.11 -42.85
C ASP A 324 -12.26 -72.54 -41.47
N ILE A 325 -12.14 -71.66 -40.50
CA ILE A 325 -11.71 -71.93 -39.14
C ILE A 325 -12.70 -72.81 -38.41
N ILE A 326 -14.01 -72.66 -38.65
CA ILE A 326 -15.07 -73.46 -38.03
C ILE A 326 -15.05 -74.86 -38.62
N GLU A 327 -14.91 -75.00 -39.93
CA GLU A 327 -14.77 -76.31 -40.59
C GLU A 327 -13.56 -77.07 -40.10
N LEU A 328 -12.41 -76.36 -39.87
CA LEU A 328 -11.22 -76.96 -39.28
C LEU A 328 -11.42 -77.45 -37.84
N ILE A 329 -12.20 -76.74 -37.01
CA ILE A 329 -12.51 -77.11 -35.63
C ILE A 329 -13.39 -78.38 -35.64
N GLU A 330 -14.45 -78.42 -36.48
CA GLU A 330 -15.34 -79.60 -36.60
C GLU A 330 -14.64 -80.85 -37.09
N LEU A 331 -13.63 -80.69 -37.96
CA LEU A 331 -12.81 -81.80 -38.47
C LEU A 331 -11.85 -82.37 -37.43
N ASN A 332 -11.46 -81.58 -36.42
CA ASN A 332 -10.58 -82.06 -35.31
C ASN A 332 -11.33 -82.71 -34.16
N ASP A 333 -12.66 -82.48 -34.03
CA ASP A 333 -13.51 -83.05 -32.99
C ASP A 333 -14.25 -84.34 -33.45
N ALA A 334 -14.04 -84.78 -34.68
CA ALA A 334 -14.62 -86.02 -35.25
C ALA A 334 -13.61 -87.15 -35.31
#